data_32bdcc955e692d73ac040c84d3a10af7
#
_entry.id   32bdcc955e692d73ac040c84d3a10af7
#
_cell.length_a   1.000
_cell.length_b   1.000
_cell.length_c   1.000
_cell.angle_alpha   90.00
_cell.angle_beta   90.00
_cell.angle_gamma   90.00
#
_symmetry.space_group_name_H-M   'P 1'
#
loop_
_entity.id
_entity.type
_entity.pdbx_description
1 polymer ?
#
loop_
_entity_poly.entity_id
_entity_poly.type
_entity_poly.pdbx_seq_one_letter_code
_entity_poly.pdbx_strand_id
1 'polypeptide(L)'
;MSAIEHEAGEHGPPAGPPPWLNEEMQQRIEWRDGDIVVAVPPKSGTTWTMNIVHQLRTGGDPAFADIYDEVPWLEIVPHPDSVIDDLVAAFDAMPHDRRRVFKSHAAPPTLPFHAPGAGPDVRYVVVARNPDEALASMRPFLAAHSDAWLDLWQVPREGIIGADFDEFFAGIGSHALVPMIFGFLAAWWPLRHEANVLLVHYADLKRDPEANIRRIADFVGFEVSDADWPAVFEYTSFAWMKAHEDKFELSSVAEFPILDSGAMIRKGQIGASAEDGITPQISAAIAEIGRSILTDPQAFEWCYQGERSDD
;
A
#
# COMPACT_ATOMS: atom_id res chain seq x y z
N MET A 1 31.31 7.22 -45.54
CA MET A 1 30.75 8.00 -44.46
C MET A 1 29.26 7.62 -44.39
N SER A 2 28.94 6.65 -43.57
CA SER A 2 27.57 6.19 -43.35
C SER A 2 27.10 6.74 -42.01
N ALA A 3 26.08 7.58 -42.06
CA ALA A 3 25.42 8.09 -40.84
C ALA A 3 24.64 6.93 -40.22
N ILE A 4 24.97 6.62 -38.98
CA ILE A 4 24.16 5.75 -38.12
C ILE A 4 23.05 6.64 -37.57
N GLU A 5 21.86 6.53 -38.15
CA GLU A 5 20.63 7.07 -37.56
C GLU A 5 20.36 6.26 -36.29
N HIS A 6 20.45 6.94 -35.14
CA HIS A 6 19.90 6.44 -33.87
C HIS A 6 18.38 6.55 -34.00
N GLU A 7 17.72 5.41 -34.23
CA GLU A 7 16.29 5.28 -33.96
C GLU A 7 16.08 5.50 -32.45
N ALA A 8 15.46 6.62 -32.08
CA ALA A 8 14.88 6.82 -30.77
C ALA A 8 13.70 5.82 -30.65
N GLY A 9 13.94 4.70 -29.99
CA GLY A 9 12.90 3.73 -29.70
C GLY A 9 11.81 4.40 -28.89
N GLU A 10 10.57 4.32 -29.36
CA GLU A 10 9.37 4.61 -28.61
C GLU A 10 9.30 3.66 -27.39
N HIS A 11 9.88 4.06 -26.28
CA HIS A 11 9.67 3.38 -25.01
C HIS A 11 8.32 3.86 -24.45
N GLY A 12 7.25 3.18 -24.85
CA GLY A 12 5.98 3.27 -24.14
C GLY A 12 6.18 2.85 -22.67
N PRO A 13 5.27 3.26 -21.75
CA PRO A 13 5.36 2.87 -20.35
C PRO A 13 5.45 1.35 -20.23
N PRO A 14 6.25 0.82 -19.29
CA PRO A 14 6.41 -0.62 -19.12
C PRO A 14 5.04 -1.28 -18.90
N ALA A 15 4.74 -2.29 -19.69
CA ALA A 15 3.51 -3.06 -19.57
C ALA A 15 3.68 -4.07 -18.42
N GLY A 16 3.03 -3.82 -17.29
CA GLY A 16 3.05 -4.74 -16.14
C GLY A 16 3.42 -4.07 -14.81
N PRO A 17 3.43 -4.86 -13.72
CA PRO A 17 3.87 -4.38 -12.42
C PRO A 17 5.37 -4.01 -12.43
N PRO A 18 5.84 -3.18 -11.50
CA PRO A 18 7.25 -2.89 -11.34
C PRO A 18 8.09 -4.17 -11.22
N PRO A 19 9.31 -4.24 -11.80
CA PRO A 19 10.12 -5.47 -11.84
C PRO A 19 10.55 -5.98 -10.45
N TRP A 20 10.50 -5.13 -9.44
CA TRP A 20 10.76 -5.50 -8.04
C TRP A 20 9.54 -6.06 -7.31
N LEU A 21 8.45 -6.35 -8.01
CA LEU A 21 7.27 -7.01 -7.45
C LEU A 21 7.07 -8.37 -8.10
N ASN A 22 6.89 -9.39 -7.25
CA ASN A 22 6.51 -10.74 -7.66
C ASN A 22 5.21 -11.14 -6.96
N GLU A 23 4.12 -11.11 -7.69
CA GLU A 23 2.78 -11.41 -7.16
C GLU A 23 2.56 -12.90 -6.92
N GLU A 24 3.41 -13.79 -7.45
CA GLU A 24 3.28 -15.24 -7.26
C GLU A 24 3.72 -15.69 -5.87
N MET A 25 4.59 -14.92 -5.18
CA MET A 25 5.12 -15.31 -3.87
C MET A 25 4.01 -15.57 -2.85
N GLN A 26 2.98 -14.71 -2.81
CA GLN A 26 1.86 -14.85 -1.88
C GLN A 26 0.97 -16.08 -2.15
N GLN A 27 1.01 -16.64 -3.36
CA GLN A 27 0.33 -17.90 -3.70
C GLN A 27 1.08 -19.12 -3.16
N ARG A 28 2.34 -18.98 -2.77
CA ARG A 28 3.25 -20.06 -2.42
C ARG A 28 3.54 -20.16 -0.92
N ILE A 29 3.16 -19.14 -0.15
CA ILE A 29 3.34 -19.08 1.30
C ILE A 29 2.44 -20.11 1.98
N GLU A 30 2.94 -20.79 3.01
CA GLU A 30 2.15 -21.59 3.92
C GLU A 30 1.39 -20.69 4.90
N TRP A 31 0.12 -20.39 4.58
CA TRP A 31 -0.75 -19.56 5.41
C TRP A 31 -1.11 -20.27 6.71
N ARG A 32 -1.21 -19.52 7.81
CA ARG A 32 -1.46 -20.03 9.15
C ARG A 32 -2.67 -19.37 9.78
N ASP A 33 -3.29 -20.11 10.70
CA ASP A 33 -4.33 -19.55 11.56
C ASP A 33 -3.79 -18.35 12.32
N GLY A 34 -4.53 -17.25 12.24
CA GLY A 34 -4.18 -16.01 12.89
C GLY A 34 -3.31 -15.07 12.05
N ASP A 35 -2.88 -15.43 10.84
CA ASP A 35 -2.22 -14.49 9.94
C ASP A 35 -3.09 -13.26 9.67
N ILE A 36 -2.45 -12.11 9.58
CA ILE A 36 -3.11 -10.83 9.28
C ILE A 36 -2.46 -10.23 8.04
N VAL A 37 -3.29 -9.80 7.10
CA VAL A 37 -2.83 -9.08 5.91
C VAL A 37 -3.33 -7.65 5.96
N VAL A 38 -2.40 -6.70 5.91
CA VAL A 38 -2.64 -5.28 5.67
C VAL A 38 -2.66 -5.09 4.15
N ALA A 39 -3.84 -5.21 3.55
CA ALA A 39 -4.06 -5.08 2.11
C ALA A 39 -4.45 -3.64 1.76
N VAL A 40 -3.55 -2.90 1.15
CA VAL A 40 -3.73 -1.46 0.90
C VAL A 40 -3.10 -1.09 -0.45
N PRO A 41 -3.82 -0.46 -1.39
CA PRO A 41 -3.19 -0.04 -2.64
C PRO A 41 -2.14 1.04 -2.36
N PRO A 42 -1.12 1.20 -3.21
CA PRO A 42 -0.07 2.19 -3.00
C PRO A 42 -0.63 3.58 -2.68
N LYS A 43 0.02 4.29 -1.76
CA LYS A 43 -0.31 5.68 -1.33
C LYS A 43 -1.67 5.87 -0.66
N SER A 44 -2.29 4.79 -0.20
CA SER A 44 -3.60 4.81 0.49
C SER A 44 -3.50 4.63 2.02
N GLY A 45 -2.33 4.89 2.61
CA GLY A 45 -2.11 4.81 4.06
C GLY A 45 -1.46 3.49 4.51
N THR A 46 -0.79 2.77 3.63
CA THR A 46 -0.17 1.47 3.89
C THR A 46 0.73 1.50 5.11
N THR A 47 1.74 2.37 5.14
CA THR A 47 2.72 2.48 6.24
C THR A 47 2.05 2.80 7.58
N TRP A 48 1.02 3.66 7.56
CA TRP A 48 0.25 3.97 8.76
C TRP A 48 -0.52 2.76 9.28
N THR A 49 -1.20 2.03 8.38
CA THR A 49 -1.96 0.83 8.77
C THR A 49 -1.04 -0.30 9.25
N MET A 50 0.12 -0.49 8.62
CA MET A 50 1.15 -1.42 9.10
C MET A 50 1.57 -1.09 10.53
N ASN A 51 1.89 0.18 10.80
CA ASN A 51 2.27 0.63 12.13
C ASN A 51 1.12 0.48 13.13
N ILE A 52 -0.13 0.80 12.77
CA ILE A 52 -1.30 0.57 13.64
C ILE A 52 -1.36 -0.90 14.06
N VAL A 53 -1.35 -1.83 13.11
CA VAL A 53 -1.46 -3.27 13.42
C VAL A 53 -0.27 -3.76 14.23
N HIS A 54 0.95 -3.24 13.97
CA HIS A 54 2.14 -3.54 14.76
C HIS A 54 2.02 -3.03 16.21
N GLN A 55 1.62 -1.77 16.43
CA GLN A 55 1.46 -1.20 17.75
C GLN A 55 0.34 -1.90 18.55
N LEU A 56 -0.74 -2.31 17.89
CA LEU A 56 -1.78 -3.12 18.52
C LEU A 56 -1.25 -4.50 18.94
N ARG A 57 -0.40 -5.14 18.11
CA ARG A 57 0.22 -6.43 18.43
C ARG A 57 1.19 -6.37 19.62
N THR A 58 1.84 -5.23 19.79
CA THR A 58 2.91 -5.03 20.81
C THR A 58 2.44 -4.27 22.05
N GLY A 59 1.18 -3.78 22.09
CA GLY A 59 0.69 -2.96 23.19
C GLY A 59 1.34 -1.57 23.26
N GLY A 60 1.75 -1.01 22.12
CA GLY A 60 2.38 0.30 22.06
C GLY A 60 3.88 0.27 22.37
N ASP A 61 4.64 -0.63 21.73
CA ASP A 61 6.10 -0.67 21.84
C ASP A 61 6.77 0.01 20.63
N PRO A 62 7.50 1.13 20.82
CA PRO A 62 8.23 1.81 19.74
C PRO A 62 9.58 1.17 19.40
N ALA A 63 9.97 0.07 20.07
CA ALA A 63 11.29 -0.55 19.95
C ALA A 63 11.41 -1.49 18.74
N PHE A 64 11.22 -0.97 17.55
CA PHE A 64 11.52 -1.66 16.29
C PHE A 64 12.47 -0.84 15.42
N ALA A 65 13.24 -1.49 14.56
CA ALA A 65 14.20 -0.82 13.68
C ALA A 65 13.53 -0.31 12.41
N ASP A 66 12.87 -1.21 11.66
CA ASP A 66 12.12 -0.89 10.44
C ASP A 66 10.77 -1.63 10.49
N ILE A 67 9.70 -0.94 10.11
CA ILE A 67 8.35 -1.54 10.08
C ILE A 67 8.25 -2.71 9.11
N TYR A 68 9.10 -2.77 8.10
CA TYR A 68 9.14 -3.86 7.12
C TYR A 68 9.76 -5.15 7.67
N ASP A 69 10.53 -5.08 8.76
CA ASP A 69 10.95 -6.26 9.52
C ASP A 69 9.80 -6.87 10.33
N GLU A 70 8.90 -6.01 10.80
CA GLU A 70 7.77 -6.38 11.64
C GLU A 70 6.54 -6.78 10.84
N VAL A 71 6.35 -6.17 9.68
CA VAL A 71 5.24 -6.36 8.73
C VAL A 71 5.81 -6.52 7.32
N PRO A 72 6.39 -7.68 7.00
CA PRO A 72 7.03 -7.91 5.71
C PRO A 72 6.09 -7.70 4.52
N TRP A 73 6.66 -7.21 3.43
CA TRP A 73 5.94 -6.99 2.18
C TRP A 73 5.96 -8.25 1.31
N LEU A 74 4.79 -8.85 1.08
CA LEU A 74 4.64 -10.15 0.43
C LEU A 74 5.16 -10.20 -1.01
N GLU A 75 5.11 -9.08 -1.75
CA GLU A 75 5.44 -9.06 -3.17
C GLU A 75 6.85 -8.53 -3.46
N ILE A 76 7.56 -7.94 -2.47
CA ILE A 76 8.83 -7.28 -2.73
C ILE A 76 9.94 -8.27 -3.04
N VAL A 77 10.66 -8.02 -4.12
CA VAL A 77 11.90 -8.71 -4.47
C VAL A 77 13.05 -7.72 -4.27
N PRO A 78 13.98 -7.95 -3.35
CA PRO A 78 15.00 -6.97 -3.00
C PRO A 78 16.09 -6.81 -4.07
N HIS A 79 16.32 -7.82 -4.90
CA HIS A 79 17.38 -7.82 -5.91
C HIS A 79 16.96 -8.68 -7.12
N PRO A 80 17.34 -8.33 -8.38
CA PRO A 80 17.05 -9.14 -9.56
C PRO A 80 17.53 -10.59 -9.47
N ASP A 81 18.62 -10.84 -8.74
CA ASP A 81 19.18 -12.19 -8.52
C ASP A 81 18.55 -12.91 -7.32
N SER A 82 17.54 -12.35 -6.66
CA SER A 82 16.87 -13.01 -5.54
C SER A 82 16.23 -14.32 -5.97
N VAL A 83 16.45 -15.36 -5.17
CA VAL A 83 15.81 -16.66 -5.35
C VAL A 83 14.43 -16.62 -4.68
N ILE A 84 13.37 -16.68 -5.47
CA ILE A 84 11.98 -16.56 -4.97
C ILE A 84 11.65 -17.64 -3.92
N ASP A 85 12.19 -18.86 -4.09
CA ASP A 85 12.00 -19.95 -3.13
C ASP A 85 12.57 -19.61 -1.74
N ASP A 86 13.72 -18.91 -1.69
CA ASP A 86 14.34 -18.49 -0.42
C ASP A 86 13.52 -17.40 0.26
N LEU A 87 12.92 -16.46 -0.52
CA LEU A 87 12.04 -15.42 0.01
C LEU A 87 10.75 -16.02 0.60
N VAL A 88 10.13 -16.96 -0.10
CA VAL A 88 8.96 -17.70 0.40
C VAL A 88 9.32 -18.48 1.65
N ALA A 89 10.44 -19.22 1.65
CA ALA A 89 10.89 -19.97 2.81
C ALA A 89 11.18 -19.09 4.03
N ALA A 90 11.64 -17.84 3.82
CA ALA A 90 11.82 -16.88 4.92
C ALA A 90 10.49 -16.51 5.59
N PHE A 91 9.41 -16.30 4.82
CA PHE A 91 8.08 -16.09 5.38
C PHE A 91 7.58 -17.32 6.15
N ASP A 92 7.80 -18.52 5.61
CA ASP A 92 7.38 -19.76 6.25
C ASP A 92 8.22 -20.07 7.51
N ALA A 93 9.45 -19.57 7.58
CA ALA A 93 10.32 -19.71 8.75
C ALA A 93 10.03 -18.68 9.87
N MET A 94 9.14 -17.70 9.65
CA MET A 94 8.79 -16.72 10.69
C MET A 94 8.31 -17.40 11.98
N PRO A 95 8.63 -16.83 13.19
CA PRO A 95 8.29 -17.41 14.47
C PRO A 95 6.80 -17.82 14.60
N HIS A 96 6.54 -18.88 15.37
CA HIS A 96 5.18 -19.38 15.64
C HIS A 96 4.61 -18.88 16.97
N ASP A 97 5.40 -18.20 17.77
CA ASP A 97 5.04 -17.68 19.09
C ASP A 97 4.25 -16.36 19.03
N ARG A 98 4.21 -15.74 17.85
CA ARG A 98 3.40 -14.55 17.58
C ARG A 98 2.69 -14.65 16.23
N ARG A 99 1.54 -14.00 16.11
CA ARG A 99 0.80 -13.91 14.84
C ARG A 99 1.60 -13.12 13.82
N ARG A 100 1.70 -13.65 12.61
CA ARG A 100 2.34 -12.94 11.50
C ARG A 100 1.43 -11.83 11.00
N VAL A 101 2.03 -10.72 10.64
CA VAL A 101 1.36 -9.60 9.96
C VAL A 101 2.13 -9.33 8.68
N PHE A 102 1.42 -9.27 7.56
CA PHE A 102 2.00 -9.03 6.25
C PHE A 102 1.41 -7.78 5.61
N LYS A 103 2.19 -7.12 4.77
CA LYS A 103 1.73 -6.07 3.87
C LYS A 103 1.53 -6.65 2.48
N SER A 104 0.45 -6.23 1.80
CA SER A 104 0.24 -6.49 0.38
C SER A 104 -0.36 -5.28 -0.33
N HIS A 105 -0.01 -5.08 -1.60
CA HIS A 105 -0.72 -4.16 -2.50
C HIS A 105 -1.70 -4.88 -3.41
N ALA A 106 -1.73 -6.21 -3.36
CA ALA A 106 -2.60 -7.03 -4.18
C ALA A 106 -4.01 -7.19 -3.58
N ALA A 107 -4.91 -7.64 -4.43
CA ALA A 107 -6.26 -8.02 -4.10
C ALA A 107 -6.56 -9.42 -4.68
N PRO A 108 -7.63 -10.11 -4.24
CA PRO A 108 -8.05 -11.35 -4.88
C PRO A 108 -8.32 -11.19 -6.39
N PRO A 109 -7.96 -12.19 -7.24
CA PRO A 109 -7.42 -13.50 -6.85
C PRO A 109 -5.90 -13.55 -6.67
N THR A 110 -5.16 -12.47 -6.97
CA THR A 110 -3.69 -12.42 -6.86
C THR A 110 -3.26 -12.64 -5.41
N LEU A 111 -3.83 -11.92 -4.45
CA LEU A 111 -3.73 -12.24 -3.03
C LEU A 111 -4.73 -13.36 -2.72
N PRO A 112 -4.29 -14.51 -2.17
CA PRO A 112 -5.20 -15.57 -1.77
C PRO A 112 -6.23 -15.10 -0.74
N PHE A 113 -7.50 -15.33 -1.02
CA PHE A 113 -8.57 -15.09 -0.07
C PHE A 113 -9.00 -16.43 0.56
N HIS A 114 -8.82 -16.54 1.86
CA HIS A 114 -9.25 -17.69 2.65
C HIS A 114 -10.64 -17.41 3.22
N ALA A 115 -11.66 -18.00 2.62
CA ALA A 115 -13.03 -17.83 3.10
C ALA A 115 -13.18 -18.43 4.52
N PRO A 116 -13.96 -17.79 5.41
CA PRO A 116 -14.15 -18.27 6.76
C PRO A 116 -14.56 -19.75 6.80
N GLY A 117 -13.79 -20.57 7.54
CA GLY A 117 -14.05 -22.01 7.68
C GLY A 117 -13.62 -22.88 6.49
N ALA A 118 -13.02 -22.33 5.44
CA ALA A 118 -12.57 -23.08 4.27
C ALA A 118 -11.04 -23.23 4.17
N GLY A 119 -10.31 -22.95 5.25
CA GLY A 119 -8.85 -23.01 5.30
C GLY A 119 -8.33 -22.35 6.57
N PRO A 120 -7.09 -21.84 6.57
CA PRO A 120 -6.55 -21.10 7.70
C PRO A 120 -7.36 -19.82 7.97
N ASP A 121 -7.47 -19.46 9.26
CA ASP A 121 -8.13 -18.22 9.70
C ASP A 121 -7.20 -17.03 9.45
N VAL A 122 -7.26 -16.47 8.25
CA VAL A 122 -6.52 -15.28 7.83
C VAL A 122 -7.44 -14.06 7.88
N ARG A 123 -6.99 -12.96 8.49
CA ARG A 123 -7.74 -11.71 8.58
C ARG A 123 -7.16 -10.63 7.66
N TYR A 124 -8.03 -9.89 6.99
CA TYR A 124 -7.66 -8.89 6.01
C TYR A 124 -8.11 -7.50 6.48
N VAL A 125 -7.15 -6.65 6.82
CA VAL A 125 -7.37 -5.21 7.06
C VAL A 125 -7.17 -4.50 5.73
N VAL A 126 -8.27 -4.14 5.09
CA VAL A 126 -8.28 -3.56 3.74
C VAL A 126 -8.52 -2.07 3.85
N VAL A 127 -7.59 -1.26 3.32
CA VAL A 127 -7.77 0.20 3.33
C VAL A 127 -7.85 0.72 1.92
N ALA A 128 -8.83 1.58 1.64
CA ALA A 128 -8.92 2.35 0.41
C ALA A 128 -8.89 3.85 0.69
N ARG A 129 -8.57 4.62 -0.32
CA ARG A 129 -8.45 6.09 -0.25
C ARG A 129 -9.06 6.71 -1.49
N ASN A 130 -9.48 7.98 -1.38
CA ASN A 130 -9.88 8.79 -2.51
C ASN A 130 -8.82 8.68 -3.64
N PRO A 131 -9.23 8.27 -4.87
CA PRO A 131 -8.29 7.98 -5.97
C PRO A 131 -7.47 9.19 -6.41
N ASP A 132 -8.05 10.39 -6.39
CA ASP A 132 -7.37 11.63 -6.72
C ASP A 132 -6.21 11.88 -5.74
N GLU A 133 -6.45 11.67 -4.45
CA GLU A 133 -5.43 11.84 -3.41
C GLU A 133 -4.35 10.75 -3.46
N ALA A 134 -4.73 9.52 -3.77
CA ALA A 134 -3.77 8.44 -3.92
C ALA A 134 -2.85 8.70 -5.12
N LEU A 135 -3.41 9.08 -6.28
CA LEU A 135 -2.65 9.40 -7.48
C LEU A 135 -1.77 10.65 -7.29
N ALA A 136 -2.29 11.71 -6.64
CA ALA A 136 -1.53 12.92 -6.32
C ALA A 136 -0.28 12.60 -5.47
N SER A 137 -0.40 11.62 -4.57
CA SER A 137 0.71 11.16 -3.74
C SER A 137 1.68 10.23 -4.47
N MET A 138 1.31 9.67 -5.63
CA MET A 138 2.11 8.67 -6.33
C MET A 138 3.31 9.29 -7.04
N ARG A 139 3.11 10.37 -7.80
CA ARG A 139 4.18 11.00 -8.59
C ARG A 139 5.39 11.43 -7.72
N PRO A 140 5.22 12.19 -6.62
CA PRO A 140 6.35 12.53 -5.76
C PRO A 140 6.97 11.31 -5.07
N PHE A 141 6.21 10.25 -4.81
CA PHE A 141 6.75 9.00 -4.29
C PHE A 141 7.64 8.29 -5.32
N LEU A 142 7.20 8.18 -6.57
CA LEU A 142 8.00 7.59 -7.64
C LEU A 142 9.25 8.41 -7.94
N ALA A 143 9.15 9.74 -7.86
CA ALA A 143 10.29 10.64 -8.05
C ALA A 143 11.35 10.50 -6.94
N ALA A 144 10.95 10.07 -5.75
CA ALA A 144 11.84 9.87 -4.61
C ALA A 144 12.56 8.52 -4.60
N HIS A 145 12.36 7.65 -5.60
CA HIS A 145 13.19 6.45 -5.71
C HIS A 145 14.64 6.84 -6.00
N SER A 146 15.59 6.20 -5.33
CA SER A 146 17.00 6.44 -5.56
C SER A 146 17.44 6.01 -6.96
N ASP A 147 18.46 6.67 -7.51
CA ASP A 147 19.04 6.25 -8.79
C ASP A 147 19.60 4.83 -8.68
N ALA A 148 20.21 4.49 -7.55
CA ALA A 148 20.76 3.15 -7.31
C ALA A 148 19.67 2.05 -7.41
N TRP A 149 18.45 2.31 -6.91
CA TRP A 149 17.35 1.37 -7.02
C TRP A 149 16.84 1.25 -8.47
N LEU A 150 16.65 2.38 -9.14
CA LEU A 150 16.19 2.38 -10.53
C LEU A 150 17.22 1.76 -11.48
N ASP A 151 18.50 2.03 -11.28
CA ASP A 151 19.60 1.44 -12.07
C ASP A 151 19.69 -0.08 -11.84
N LEU A 152 19.55 -0.55 -10.59
CA LEU A 152 19.54 -1.97 -10.25
C LEU A 152 18.45 -2.72 -11.06
N TRP A 153 17.28 -2.11 -11.20
CA TRP A 153 16.14 -2.71 -11.88
C TRP A 153 16.00 -2.29 -13.34
N GLN A 154 16.94 -1.49 -13.86
CA GLN A 154 16.96 -0.98 -15.23
C GLN A 154 15.66 -0.24 -15.61
N VAL A 155 15.10 0.52 -14.67
CA VAL A 155 13.88 1.30 -14.86
C VAL A 155 14.24 2.76 -15.15
N PRO A 156 13.94 3.29 -16.34
CA PRO A 156 14.22 4.68 -16.68
C PRO A 156 13.28 5.62 -15.89
N ARG A 157 13.85 6.54 -15.13
CA ARG A 157 13.13 7.50 -14.27
C ARG A 157 12.10 8.31 -15.06
N GLU A 158 12.49 8.81 -16.23
CA GLU A 158 11.66 9.67 -17.07
C GLU A 158 10.37 8.97 -17.51
N GLY A 159 10.43 7.66 -17.73
CA GLY A 159 9.28 6.85 -18.15
C GLY A 159 8.21 6.68 -17.08
N ILE A 160 8.54 6.94 -15.80
CA ILE A 160 7.61 6.71 -14.69
C ILE A 160 7.11 7.97 -14.00
N ILE A 161 7.78 9.13 -14.16
CA ILE A 161 7.39 10.37 -13.47
C ILE A 161 6.85 11.47 -14.39
N GLY A 162 7.15 11.42 -15.70
CA GLY A 162 6.85 12.49 -16.65
C GLY A 162 7.54 13.82 -16.29
N ALA A 163 7.56 14.80 -17.18
CA ALA A 163 8.10 16.13 -16.89
C ALA A 163 7.21 16.90 -15.89
N ASP A 164 5.89 16.71 -15.99
CA ASP A 164 4.89 17.31 -15.11
C ASP A 164 3.79 16.31 -14.76
N PHE A 165 2.71 16.80 -14.12
CA PHE A 165 1.61 15.90 -13.71
C PHE A 165 0.73 15.49 -14.89
N ASP A 166 0.59 16.31 -15.92
CA ASP A 166 -0.20 15.98 -17.11
C ASP A 166 0.46 14.83 -17.89
N GLU A 167 1.79 14.89 -18.08
CA GLU A 167 2.55 13.80 -18.72
C GLU A 167 2.54 12.53 -17.85
N PHE A 168 2.72 12.66 -16.54
CA PHE A 168 2.60 11.52 -15.61
C PHE A 168 1.23 10.86 -15.72
N PHE A 169 0.14 11.66 -15.73
CA PHE A 169 -1.21 11.15 -15.84
C PHE A 169 -1.45 10.48 -17.21
N ALA A 170 -1.05 11.14 -18.30
CA ALA A 170 -1.18 10.58 -19.64
C ALA A 170 -0.36 9.31 -19.85
N GLY A 171 0.76 9.19 -19.15
CA GLY A 171 1.62 7.99 -19.14
C GLY A 171 1.07 6.89 -18.25
N ILE A 172 1.74 6.64 -17.12
CA ILE A 172 1.37 5.52 -16.23
C ILE A 172 0.12 5.79 -15.38
N GLY A 173 -0.23 7.06 -15.14
CA GLY A 173 -1.34 7.45 -14.28
C GLY A 173 -2.66 6.85 -14.76
N SER A 174 -3.08 7.18 -15.98
CA SER A 174 -4.37 6.76 -16.54
C SER A 174 -4.42 5.29 -16.97
N HIS A 175 -3.28 4.73 -17.40
CA HIS A 175 -3.22 3.39 -18.00
C HIS A 175 -2.90 2.28 -17.00
N ALA A 176 -2.24 2.59 -15.88
CA ALA A 176 -1.84 1.60 -14.89
C ALA A 176 -2.32 1.93 -13.47
N LEU A 177 -1.98 3.13 -12.95
CA LEU A 177 -2.18 3.44 -11.54
C LEU A 177 -3.66 3.64 -11.17
N VAL A 178 -4.42 4.37 -11.99
CA VAL A 178 -5.86 4.58 -11.76
C VAL A 178 -6.63 3.26 -11.89
N PRO A 179 -6.44 2.44 -12.95
CA PRO A 179 -7.03 1.10 -13.02
C PRO A 179 -6.67 0.20 -11.84
N MET A 180 -5.44 0.24 -11.37
CA MET A 180 -5.00 -0.53 -10.20
C MET A 180 -5.75 -0.11 -8.93
N ILE A 181 -5.89 1.20 -8.65
CA ILE A 181 -6.59 1.71 -7.47
C ILE A 181 -8.05 1.26 -7.46
N PHE A 182 -8.77 1.42 -8.57
CA PHE A 182 -10.17 1.01 -8.66
C PHE A 182 -10.34 -0.51 -8.73
N GLY A 183 -9.46 -1.20 -9.43
CA GLY A 183 -9.44 -2.66 -9.51
C GLY A 183 -9.23 -3.32 -8.16
N PHE A 184 -8.37 -2.75 -7.33
CA PHE A 184 -8.17 -3.18 -5.96
C PHE A 184 -9.50 -3.16 -5.17
N LEU A 185 -10.19 -2.03 -5.17
CA LEU A 185 -11.47 -1.92 -4.46
C LEU A 185 -12.55 -2.80 -5.10
N ALA A 186 -12.60 -2.89 -6.44
CA ALA A 186 -13.57 -3.75 -7.13
C ALA A 186 -13.45 -5.22 -6.72
N ALA A 187 -12.23 -5.69 -6.44
CA ALA A 187 -11.99 -7.05 -5.97
C ALA A 187 -12.35 -7.25 -4.48
N TRP A 188 -12.10 -6.25 -3.63
CA TRP A 188 -12.39 -6.36 -2.19
C TRP A 188 -13.85 -6.02 -1.83
N TRP A 189 -14.51 -5.15 -2.58
CA TRP A 189 -15.87 -4.69 -2.27
C TRP A 189 -16.91 -5.81 -2.12
N PRO A 190 -16.95 -6.85 -2.97
CA PRO A 190 -17.86 -7.98 -2.77
C PRO A 190 -17.62 -8.75 -1.46
N LEU A 191 -16.39 -8.72 -0.95
CA LEU A 191 -15.97 -9.44 0.26
C LEU A 191 -16.12 -8.62 1.55
N ARG A 192 -16.57 -7.36 1.47
CA ARG A 192 -16.62 -6.42 2.62
C ARG A 192 -17.50 -6.85 3.79
N HIS A 193 -18.35 -7.84 3.61
CA HIS A 193 -19.22 -8.41 4.65
C HIS A 193 -18.75 -9.75 5.18
N GLU A 194 -17.64 -10.28 4.66
CA GLU A 194 -17.05 -11.49 5.19
C GLU A 194 -16.49 -11.25 6.61
N ALA A 195 -16.64 -12.21 7.49
CA ALA A 195 -16.28 -12.07 8.91
C ALA A 195 -14.78 -11.81 9.14
N ASN A 196 -13.95 -12.15 8.15
CA ASN A 196 -12.49 -11.98 8.19
C ASN A 196 -11.98 -10.83 7.30
N VAL A 197 -12.85 -9.94 6.85
CA VAL A 197 -12.51 -8.75 6.08
C VAL A 197 -12.98 -7.50 6.81
N LEU A 198 -12.06 -6.57 7.09
CA LEU A 198 -12.38 -5.25 7.59
C LEU A 198 -12.01 -4.22 6.52
N LEU A 199 -13.02 -3.61 5.89
CA LEU A 199 -12.83 -2.52 4.95
C LEU A 199 -12.87 -1.19 5.71
N VAL A 200 -11.82 -0.36 5.52
CA VAL A 200 -11.63 0.95 6.16
C VAL A 200 -11.33 1.99 5.09
N HIS A 201 -11.92 3.16 5.19
CA HIS A 201 -11.55 4.27 4.33
C HIS A 201 -10.51 5.17 5.02
N TYR A 202 -9.50 5.58 4.29
CA TYR A 202 -8.40 6.42 4.82
C TYR A 202 -8.92 7.73 5.45
N ALA A 203 -9.95 8.35 4.85
CA ALA A 203 -10.54 9.57 5.39
C ALA A 203 -11.22 9.34 6.73
N ASP A 204 -11.86 8.18 6.93
CA ASP A 204 -12.51 7.83 8.20
C ASP A 204 -11.48 7.58 9.29
N LEU A 205 -10.41 6.84 8.94
CA LEU A 205 -9.27 6.63 9.85
C LEU A 205 -8.61 7.95 10.27
N LYS A 206 -8.57 8.94 9.37
CA LYS A 206 -8.05 10.29 9.67
C LYS A 206 -9.01 11.14 10.49
N ARG A 207 -10.34 10.98 10.30
CA ARG A 207 -11.37 11.76 10.98
C ARG A 207 -11.48 11.38 12.46
N ASP A 208 -11.46 10.09 12.74
CA ASP A 208 -11.50 9.53 14.09
C ASP A 208 -10.49 8.38 14.22
N PRO A 209 -9.19 8.72 14.46
CA PRO A 209 -8.15 7.70 14.54
C PRO A 209 -8.39 6.73 15.70
N GLU A 210 -8.78 7.23 16.88
CA GLU A 210 -8.92 6.39 18.07
C GLU A 210 -10.03 5.35 17.91
N ALA A 211 -11.21 5.75 17.44
CA ALA A 211 -12.31 4.82 17.22
C ALA A 211 -11.96 3.77 16.15
N ASN A 212 -11.34 4.20 15.04
CA ASN A 212 -10.96 3.27 13.99
C ASN A 212 -9.80 2.34 14.39
N ILE A 213 -8.82 2.80 15.16
CA ILE A 213 -7.75 1.95 15.69
C ILE A 213 -8.32 0.89 16.66
N ARG A 214 -9.29 1.27 17.51
CA ARG A 214 -10.00 0.30 18.38
C ARG A 214 -10.80 -0.71 17.54
N ARG A 215 -11.51 -0.26 16.51
CA ARG A 215 -12.22 -1.14 15.57
C ARG A 215 -11.29 -2.13 14.89
N ILE A 216 -10.07 -1.70 14.49
CA ILE A 216 -9.04 -2.59 13.94
C ILE A 216 -8.58 -3.59 15.01
N ALA A 217 -8.32 -3.16 16.27
CA ALA A 217 -7.91 -4.04 17.37
C ALA A 217 -8.94 -5.16 17.61
N ASP A 218 -10.22 -4.78 17.73
CA ASP A 218 -11.32 -5.72 17.94
C ASP A 218 -11.40 -6.73 16.76
N PHE A 219 -11.28 -6.22 15.54
CA PHE A 219 -11.33 -7.06 14.35
C PHE A 219 -10.15 -8.04 14.27
N VAL A 220 -8.91 -7.57 14.48
CA VAL A 220 -7.74 -8.46 14.44
C VAL A 220 -7.62 -9.33 15.70
N GLY A 221 -8.35 -8.98 16.78
CA GLY A 221 -8.36 -9.73 18.02
C GLY A 221 -7.05 -9.57 18.83
N PHE A 222 -6.46 -8.39 18.81
CA PHE A 222 -5.40 -8.02 19.75
C PHE A 222 -5.98 -7.35 20.98
N GLU A 223 -5.67 -7.90 22.14
CA GLU A 223 -6.08 -7.34 23.43
C GLU A 223 -5.07 -6.27 23.85
N VAL A 224 -5.52 -5.01 23.89
CA VAL A 224 -4.74 -3.87 24.37
C VAL A 224 -5.28 -3.47 25.74
N SER A 225 -4.42 -3.44 26.77
CA SER A 225 -4.86 -3.02 28.09
C SER A 225 -5.21 -1.53 28.13
N ASP A 226 -6.06 -1.13 29.07
CA ASP A 226 -6.42 0.30 29.25
C ASP A 226 -5.20 1.19 29.48
N ALA A 227 -4.13 0.64 30.07
CA ALA A 227 -2.89 1.34 30.34
C ALA A 227 -2.05 1.56 29.09
N ASP A 228 -2.19 0.71 28.06
CA ASP A 228 -1.35 0.71 26.86
C ASP A 228 -1.95 1.57 25.72
N TRP A 229 -3.26 1.84 25.74
CA TRP A 229 -3.91 2.65 24.72
C TRP A 229 -3.27 4.01 24.47
N PRO A 230 -2.84 4.79 25.49
CA PRO A 230 -2.16 6.06 25.23
C PRO A 230 -0.89 5.90 24.39
N ALA A 231 -0.11 4.84 24.62
CA ALA A 231 1.11 4.54 23.87
C ALA A 231 0.79 4.13 22.42
N VAL A 232 -0.24 3.28 22.24
CA VAL A 232 -0.70 2.90 20.89
C VAL A 232 -1.10 4.14 20.09
N PHE A 233 -1.88 5.06 20.65
CA PHE A 233 -2.30 6.29 19.96
C PHE A 233 -1.14 7.26 19.72
N GLU A 234 -0.22 7.39 20.67
CA GLU A 234 0.98 8.21 20.49
C GLU A 234 1.82 7.70 19.33
N TYR A 235 2.20 6.41 19.34
CA TYR A 235 3.14 5.85 18.37
C TYR A 235 2.53 5.59 16.98
N THR A 236 1.21 5.62 16.87
CA THR A 236 0.51 5.61 15.58
C THR A 236 0.17 7.01 15.07
N SER A 237 0.45 8.08 15.83
CA SER A 237 0.18 9.44 15.40
C SER A 237 1.09 9.88 14.25
N PHE A 238 0.55 10.74 13.36
CA PHE A 238 1.36 11.32 12.28
C PHE A 238 2.60 12.06 12.80
N ALA A 239 2.46 12.78 13.92
CA ALA A 239 3.55 13.55 14.53
C ALA A 239 4.70 12.64 14.96
N TRP A 240 4.38 11.54 15.65
CA TRP A 240 5.40 10.58 16.09
C TRP A 240 6.05 9.87 14.89
N MET A 241 5.25 9.36 13.96
CA MET A 241 5.77 8.68 12.77
C MET A 241 6.66 9.60 11.93
N LYS A 242 6.31 10.88 11.79
CA LYS A 242 7.13 11.86 11.08
C LYS A 242 8.45 12.18 11.80
N ALA A 243 8.43 12.21 13.13
CA ALA A 243 9.63 12.42 13.93
C ALA A 243 10.58 11.19 13.94
N HIS A 244 10.08 10.00 13.56
CA HIS A 244 10.80 8.75 13.51
C HIS A 244 10.70 8.10 12.12
N GLU A 245 10.77 8.91 11.07
CA GLU A 245 10.57 8.43 9.69
C GLU A 245 11.62 7.42 9.23
N ASP A 246 12.79 7.41 9.88
CA ASP A 246 13.83 6.40 9.73
C ASP A 246 13.36 4.96 9.96
N LYS A 247 12.30 4.78 10.76
CA LYS A 247 11.68 3.47 11.03
C LYS A 247 10.74 2.98 9.92
N PHE A 248 10.57 3.75 8.84
CA PHE A 248 9.56 3.50 7.81
C PHE A 248 10.13 3.59 6.38
N GLU A 249 11.44 3.44 6.20
CA GLU A 249 12.13 3.74 4.93
C GLU A 249 12.48 2.51 4.07
N LEU A 250 11.99 1.31 4.38
CA LEU A 250 12.39 0.05 3.73
C LEU A 250 13.91 -0.23 3.82
N SER A 251 14.56 0.23 4.87
CA SER A 251 16.02 0.09 5.03
C SER A 251 16.48 -1.36 5.17
N SER A 252 15.59 -2.25 5.59
CA SER A 252 15.86 -3.68 5.70
C SER A 252 15.71 -4.46 4.39
N VAL A 253 15.13 -3.84 3.34
CA VAL A 253 14.84 -4.52 2.07
C VAL A 253 16.05 -4.56 1.14
N ALA A 254 16.91 -3.52 1.15
CA ALA A 254 18.10 -3.44 0.29
C ALA A 254 19.31 -2.89 1.06
N GLU A 255 20.53 -3.16 0.56
CA GLU A 255 21.77 -2.68 1.16
C GLU A 255 22.02 -1.17 1.00
N PHE A 256 21.18 -0.50 0.22
CA PHE A 256 21.22 0.94 -0.03
C PHE A 256 19.81 1.53 0.04
N PRO A 257 19.67 2.84 0.24
CA PRO A 257 18.35 3.46 0.30
C PRO A 257 17.55 3.27 -0.99
N ILE A 258 16.34 2.71 -0.87
CA ILE A 258 15.40 2.56 -2.00
C ILE A 258 14.78 3.91 -2.33
N LEU A 259 14.52 4.73 -1.31
CA LEU A 259 13.86 6.03 -1.41
C LEU A 259 14.71 7.12 -0.76
N ASP A 260 14.51 8.36 -1.18
CA ASP A 260 15.00 9.53 -0.46
C ASP A 260 14.39 9.56 0.94
N SER A 261 15.18 10.01 1.94
CA SER A 261 14.73 10.10 3.32
C SER A 261 13.47 10.99 3.43
N GLY A 262 12.49 10.54 4.21
CA GLY A 262 11.23 11.23 4.41
C GLY A 262 10.18 11.08 3.32
N ALA A 263 10.46 10.33 2.26
CA ALA A 263 9.53 10.13 1.15
C ALA A 263 8.28 9.33 1.52
N MET A 264 8.38 8.45 2.52
CA MET A 264 7.27 7.60 2.95
C MET A 264 6.20 8.35 3.73
N ILE A 265 6.60 9.28 4.62
CA ILE A 265 5.70 10.05 5.48
C ILE A 265 5.75 11.52 5.07
N ARG A 266 4.99 11.88 4.00
CA ARG A 266 5.08 13.20 3.37
C ARG A 266 4.19 14.25 4.04
N LYS A 267 2.93 14.33 3.68
CA LYS A 267 1.97 15.37 4.15
C LYS A 267 0.95 14.85 5.16
N GLY A 268 0.46 13.63 5.00
CA GLY A 268 -0.58 13.05 5.84
C GLY A 268 -1.89 13.85 5.86
N GLN A 269 -2.21 14.55 4.78
CA GLN A 269 -3.37 15.44 4.65
C GLN A 269 -4.43 14.85 3.75
N ILE A 270 -5.68 15.30 3.93
CA ILE A 270 -6.84 15.03 3.06
C ILE A 270 -7.18 16.35 2.35
N GLY A 271 -7.69 16.26 1.11
CA GLY A 271 -8.16 17.41 0.35
C GLY A 271 -7.06 18.25 -0.32
N ALA A 272 -5.80 17.76 -0.33
CA ALA A 272 -4.67 18.49 -0.89
C ALA A 272 -4.28 18.03 -2.31
N SER A 273 -5.10 17.23 -2.99
CA SER A 273 -4.78 16.68 -4.33
C SER A 273 -4.58 17.75 -5.39
N ALA A 274 -5.34 18.84 -5.33
CA ALA A 274 -5.20 19.96 -6.27
C ALA A 274 -3.83 20.67 -6.16
N GLU A 275 -3.27 20.77 -4.95
CA GLU A 275 -1.92 21.33 -4.72
C GLU A 275 -0.81 20.44 -5.32
N ASP A 276 -1.08 19.15 -5.44
CA ASP A 276 -0.16 18.14 -5.96
C ASP A 276 -0.39 17.84 -7.46
N GLY A 277 -1.21 18.65 -8.16
CA GLY A 277 -1.34 18.60 -9.61
C GLY A 277 -2.64 18.01 -10.17
N ILE A 278 -3.58 17.57 -9.32
CA ILE A 278 -4.89 17.10 -9.80
C ILE A 278 -5.76 18.30 -10.23
N THR A 279 -5.88 18.49 -11.53
CA THR A 279 -6.81 19.48 -12.11
C THR A 279 -8.24 18.92 -12.15
N PRO A 280 -9.28 19.76 -12.30
CA PRO A 280 -10.66 19.29 -12.50
C PRO A 280 -10.81 18.34 -13.71
N GLN A 281 -10.02 18.56 -14.77
CA GLN A 281 -10.02 17.71 -15.96
C GLN A 281 -9.43 16.32 -15.66
N ILE A 282 -8.32 16.27 -14.94
CA ILE A 282 -7.71 15.00 -14.51
C ILE A 282 -8.64 14.25 -13.56
N SER A 283 -9.22 14.93 -12.56
CA SER A 283 -10.19 14.32 -11.64
C SER A 283 -11.41 13.74 -12.38
N ALA A 284 -11.93 14.45 -13.40
CA ALA A 284 -13.01 13.93 -14.23
C ALA A 284 -12.59 12.68 -15.01
N ALA A 285 -11.38 12.65 -15.56
CA ALA A 285 -10.87 11.50 -16.28
C ALA A 285 -10.61 10.30 -15.34
N ILE A 286 -10.09 10.53 -14.14
CA ILE A 286 -9.96 9.49 -13.09
C ILE A 286 -11.33 8.89 -12.79
N ALA A 287 -12.35 9.73 -12.60
CA ALA A 287 -13.70 9.27 -12.30
C ALA A 287 -14.33 8.50 -13.47
N GLU A 288 -14.05 8.87 -14.72
CA GLU A 288 -14.53 8.15 -15.91
C GLU A 288 -13.92 6.74 -15.99
N ILE A 289 -12.58 6.63 -15.83
CA ILE A 289 -11.88 5.34 -15.77
C ILE A 289 -12.44 4.51 -14.62
N GLY A 290 -12.60 5.11 -13.45
CA GLY A 290 -13.10 4.44 -12.26
C GLY A 290 -14.49 3.84 -12.44
N ARG A 291 -15.44 4.56 -13.05
CA ARG A 291 -16.79 4.05 -13.32
C ARG A 291 -16.80 2.86 -14.29
N SER A 292 -15.83 2.77 -15.18
CA SER A 292 -15.72 1.61 -16.08
C SER A 292 -15.26 0.34 -15.37
N ILE A 293 -14.59 0.46 -14.23
CA ILE A 293 -14.00 -0.65 -13.45
C ILE A 293 -14.89 -0.98 -12.24
N LEU A 294 -15.20 0.03 -11.43
CA LEU A 294 -16.03 -0.09 -10.22
C LEU A 294 -17.47 0.24 -10.57
N THR A 295 -18.18 -0.77 -11.07
CA THR A 295 -19.54 -0.61 -11.62
C THR A 295 -20.65 -0.52 -10.55
N ASP A 296 -20.37 -0.90 -9.29
CA ASP A 296 -21.26 -0.71 -8.16
C ASP A 296 -21.28 0.77 -7.75
N PRO A 297 -22.43 1.49 -7.85
CA PRO A 297 -22.51 2.91 -7.52
C PRO A 297 -22.18 3.22 -6.06
N GLN A 298 -22.55 2.31 -5.14
CA GLN A 298 -22.25 2.46 -3.71
C GLN A 298 -20.74 2.35 -3.45
N ALA A 299 -20.08 1.39 -4.10
CA ALA A 299 -18.61 1.23 -4.02
C ALA A 299 -17.91 2.48 -4.57
N PHE A 300 -18.40 3.00 -5.70
CA PHE A 300 -17.81 4.19 -6.32
C PHE A 300 -17.97 5.42 -5.43
N GLU A 301 -19.15 5.65 -4.85
CA GLU A 301 -19.36 6.77 -3.93
C GLU A 301 -18.50 6.62 -2.67
N TRP A 302 -18.48 5.43 -2.07
CA TRP A 302 -17.66 5.14 -0.90
C TRP A 302 -16.16 5.32 -1.17
N CYS A 303 -15.66 4.97 -2.33
CA CYS A 303 -14.26 5.15 -2.74
C CYS A 303 -13.80 6.62 -2.64
N TYR A 304 -14.70 7.57 -2.90
CA TYR A 304 -14.40 9.00 -2.83
C TYR A 304 -14.63 9.62 -1.45
N GLN A 305 -15.61 9.14 -0.69
CA GLN A 305 -16.13 9.83 0.50
C GLN A 305 -15.87 9.08 1.82
N GLY A 306 -15.66 7.75 1.76
CA GLY A 306 -15.65 6.91 2.95
C GLY A 306 -17.08 6.66 3.50
N GLU A 307 -17.14 6.28 4.76
CA GLU A 307 -18.42 6.13 5.47
C GLU A 307 -19.01 7.53 5.68
N ARG A 308 -20.28 7.69 5.34
CA ARG A 308 -21.01 8.90 5.72
C ARG A 308 -21.16 8.86 7.24
N SER A 309 -20.73 9.92 7.93
CA SER A 309 -21.22 10.16 9.28
C SER A 309 -22.73 10.33 9.15
N ASP A 310 -23.52 9.39 9.66
CA ASP A 310 -24.93 9.64 9.91
C ASP A 310 -25.00 10.82 10.89
N ASP A 311 -25.46 11.98 10.39
CA ASP A 311 -25.77 13.18 11.20
C ASP A 311 -26.89 12.91 12.21
#